data_27e08c318be4946e82e06722abb6d1db
#
_entry.id   27e08c318be4946e82e06722abb6d1db
#
_cell.length_a   1.000
_cell.length_b   1.000
_cell.length_c   1.000
_cell.angle_alpha   90.00
_cell.angle_beta   90.00
_cell.angle_gamma   90.00
#
_symmetry.space_group_name_H-M   'P 1'
#
loop_
_entity.id
_entity.type
_entity.pdbx_description
1 polymer ?
#
loop_
_entity_poly.entity_id
_entity_poly.type
_entity_poly.pdbx_seq_one_letter_code
_entity_poly.pdbx_strand_id
1 'polypeptide(L)'
;MHWFTIVFLVALAFATGVRLWLSHRHIRYVVANRNAVPAEFSASIPLAAHQKAADYTAAKTRLGVLETLAAAALLLGFTLGGGLQFLSEAWERIFETGGYAHGIALIVSVVLVSSTADLPFALYRTFVIEARFGFNRTSLGLFFVDLAKQAALGALLLVPLVFCFLWLMTRMGSIWWLYAWATWVAFSLVVQFLYPTIFVRWFNKFAPLEDASLRSRIEGLLTKCGFRSRGLFVMDGSKRSSHGNAYFTGFGAAKRIVLFDTLISRLAPREIEAVLAHELGHFSLRHVWKRMALLFGASLAFLWVLGWLIGREWFFTALGVHAQGTAMALVLFFMAAPVFTFLLHPLTSLYSRLHEFEADAYAARHADASDLVRALVKLYEDNATTLTPDPLHSAFYDSHPPAVLRIARLQIQRT
;
A
#
# COMPACT_ATOMS: atom_id res chain seq x y z
N MET A 1 -28.67 19.44 -14.62
CA MET A 1 -27.53 18.64 -14.14
C MET A 1 -26.28 19.14 -14.89
N HIS A 2 -25.22 19.49 -14.17
CA HIS A 2 -24.00 20.00 -14.80
C HIS A 2 -23.29 18.88 -15.59
N TRP A 3 -22.65 19.20 -16.73
CA TRP A 3 -21.99 18.18 -17.58
C TRP A 3 -20.92 17.38 -16.79
N PHE A 4 -20.19 18.04 -15.87
CA PHE A 4 -19.16 17.37 -15.06
C PHE A 4 -19.75 16.35 -14.07
N THR A 5 -20.96 16.58 -13.55
CA THR A 5 -21.68 15.59 -12.74
C THR A 5 -21.92 14.29 -13.55
N ILE A 6 -22.31 14.42 -14.81
CA ILE A 6 -22.51 13.26 -15.70
C ILE A 6 -21.17 12.54 -15.92
N VAL A 7 -20.11 13.27 -16.23
CA VAL A 7 -18.75 12.71 -16.41
C VAL A 7 -18.29 11.99 -15.15
N PHE A 8 -18.46 12.59 -13.98
CA PHE A 8 -18.10 11.97 -12.68
C PHE A 8 -18.89 10.69 -12.42
N LEU A 9 -20.22 10.71 -12.62
CA LEU A 9 -21.06 9.52 -12.43
C LEU A 9 -20.73 8.40 -13.41
N VAL A 10 -20.50 8.72 -14.68
CA VAL A 10 -20.10 7.73 -15.70
C VAL A 10 -18.72 7.16 -15.36
N ALA A 11 -17.76 8.01 -14.99
CA ALA A 11 -16.44 7.55 -14.60
C ALA A 11 -16.47 6.67 -13.33
N LEU A 12 -17.28 7.04 -12.33
CA LEU A 12 -17.46 6.25 -11.09
C LEU A 12 -18.12 4.90 -11.41
N ALA A 13 -19.20 4.90 -12.19
CA ALA A 13 -19.88 3.66 -12.59
C ALA A 13 -18.95 2.76 -13.40
N PHE A 14 -18.18 3.32 -14.33
CA PHE A 14 -17.20 2.60 -15.13
C PHE A 14 -16.06 2.03 -14.27
N ALA A 15 -15.43 2.85 -13.44
CA ALA A 15 -14.34 2.40 -12.56
C ALA A 15 -14.81 1.31 -11.59
N THR A 16 -16.00 1.48 -10.99
CA THR A 16 -16.62 0.48 -10.11
C THR A 16 -16.95 -0.79 -10.89
N GLY A 17 -17.59 -0.68 -12.04
CA GLY A 17 -17.93 -1.82 -12.89
C GLY A 17 -16.70 -2.64 -13.31
N VAL A 18 -15.61 -1.97 -13.73
CA VAL A 18 -14.36 -2.65 -14.08
C VAL A 18 -13.75 -3.34 -12.85
N ARG A 19 -13.74 -2.72 -11.67
CA ARG A 19 -13.25 -3.35 -10.43
C ARG A 19 -14.05 -4.60 -10.07
N LEU A 20 -15.37 -4.54 -10.13
CA LEU A 20 -16.24 -5.67 -9.86
C LEU A 20 -16.04 -6.79 -10.88
N TRP A 21 -15.94 -6.45 -12.16
CA TRP A 21 -15.68 -7.41 -13.22
C TRP A 21 -14.31 -8.11 -13.06
N LEU A 22 -13.24 -7.36 -12.77
CA LEU A 22 -11.91 -7.92 -12.50
C LEU A 22 -11.93 -8.85 -11.28
N SER A 23 -12.61 -8.44 -10.20
CA SER A 23 -12.74 -9.27 -8.99
C SER A 23 -13.51 -10.56 -9.26
N HIS A 24 -14.64 -10.47 -9.99
CA HIS A 24 -15.44 -11.66 -10.39
C HIS A 24 -14.60 -12.61 -11.26
N ARG A 25 -13.92 -12.07 -12.26
CA ARG A 25 -13.03 -12.81 -13.15
C ARG A 25 -11.92 -13.51 -12.36
N HIS A 26 -11.30 -12.79 -11.41
CA HIS A 26 -10.25 -13.34 -10.55
C HIS A 26 -10.74 -14.50 -9.70
N ILE A 27 -11.89 -14.34 -9.02
CA ILE A 27 -12.49 -15.42 -8.23
C ILE A 27 -12.75 -16.65 -9.11
N ARG A 28 -13.36 -16.48 -10.28
CA ARG A 28 -13.65 -17.59 -11.19
C ARG A 28 -12.39 -18.30 -11.65
N TYR A 29 -11.36 -17.54 -12.01
CA TYR A 29 -10.10 -18.10 -12.49
C TYR A 29 -9.37 -18.88 -11.39
N VAL A 30 -9.26 -18.33 -10.20
CA VAL A 30 -8.61 -18.98 -9.04
C VAL A 30 -9.38 -20.26 -8.64
N VAL A 31 -10.70 -20.20 -8.59
CA VAL A 31 -11.54 -21.37 -8.24
C VAL A 31 -11.45 -22.46 -9.32
N ALA A 32 -11.43 -22.10 -10.60
CA ALA A 32 -11.30 -23.06 -11.70
C ALA A 32 -9.97 -23.82 -11.67
N ASN A 33 -8.88 -23.16 -11.21
CA ASN A 33 -7.55 -23.76 -11.12
C ASN A 33 -7.25 -24.38 -9.74
N ARG A 34 -8.21 -24.36 -8.81
CA ARG A 34 -8.03 -24.78 -7.40
C ARG A 34 -7.55 -26.23 -7.23
N ASN A 35 -7.91 -27.12 -8.15
CA ASN A 35 -7.63 -28.56 -8.03
C ASN A 35 -6.39 -29.01 -8.81
N ALA A 36 -5.64 -28.08 -9.43
CA ALA A 36 -4.46 -28.39 -10.22
C ALA A 36 -3.30 -27.46 -9.82
N VAL A 37 -2.34 -28.03 -9.08
CA VAL A 37 -1.09 -27.32 -8.78
C VAL A 37 -0.31 -27.14 -10.07
N PRO A 38 0.15 -25.91 -10.41
CA PRO A 38 0.99 -25.70 -11.60
C PRO A 38 2.24 -26.58 -11.56
N ALA A 39 2.67 -27.08 -12.71
CA ALA A 39 3.73 -28.10 -12.84
C ALA A 39 5.02 -27.67 -12.13
N GLU A 40 5.36 -26.40 -12.19
CA GLU A 40 6.56 -25.81 -11.58
C GLU A 40 6.58 -25.92 -10.05
N PHE A 41 5.41 -26.10 -9.42
CA PHE A 41 5.24 -26.18 -7.95
C PHE A 41 4.80 -27.58 -7.48
N SER A 42 4.44 -28.49 -8.38
CA SER A 42 3.84 -29.77 -8.03
C SER A 42 4.72 -30.66 -7.14
N ALA A 43 6.04 -30.53 -7.25
CA ALA A 43 7.00 -31.24 -6.41
C ALA A 43 7.20 -30.60 -5.02
N SER A 44 6.80 -29.35 -4.82
CA SER A 44 7.14 -28.57 -3.63
C SER A 44 5.93 -28.12 -2.82
N ILE A 45 4.79 -27.88 -3.48
CA ILE A 45 3.58 -27.35 -2.85
C ILE A 45 2.49 -28.44 -2.89
N PRO A 46 2.02 -28.93 -1.73
CA PRO A 46 0.93 -29.91 -1.66
C PRO A 46 -0.39 -29.31 -2.20
N LEU A 47 -1.23 -30.16 -2.79
CA LEU A 47 -2.55 -29.76 -3.30
C LEU A 47 -3.38 -29.03 -2.21
N ALA A 48 -3.34 -29.50 -0.98
CA ALA A 48 -4.06 -28.87 0.14
C ALA A 48 -3.61 -27.42 0.41
N ALA A 49 -2.31 -27.12 0.29
CA ALA A 49 -1.78 -25.77 0.44
C ALA A 49 -2.20 -24.86 -0.73
N HIS A 50 -2.18 -25.38 -1.96
CA HIS A 50 -2.69 -24.68 -3.13
C HIS A 50 -4.19 -24.37 -3.03
N GLN A 51 -4.99 -25.34 -2.57
CA GLN A 51 -6.43 -25.17 -2.33
C GLN A 51 -6.67 -24.14 -1.23
N LYS A 52 -5.91 -24.16 -0.14
CA LYS A 52 -5.97 -23.14 0.91
C LYS A 52 -5.70 -21.73 0.35
N ALA A 53 -4.67 -21.59 -0.49
CA ALA A 53 -4.31 -20.34 -1.13
C ALA A 53 -5.43 -19.82 -2.06
N ALA A 54 -6.05 -20.72 -2.83
CA ALA A 54 -7.18 -20.39 -3.70
C ALA A 54 -8.40 -19.93 -2.89
N ASP A 55 -8.76 -20.67 -1.83
CA ASP A 55 -9.90 -20.37 -0.96
C ASP A 55 -9.69 -19.04 -0.19
N TYR A 56 -8.47 -18.81 0.31
CA TYR A 56 -8.10 -17.55 0.97
C TYR A 56 -8.17 -16.36 0.00
N THR A 57 -7.61 -16.50 -1.20
CA THR A 57 -7.68 -15.45 -2.24
C THR A 57 -9.13 -15.15 -2.61
N ALA A 58 -9.96 -16.18 -2.83
CA ALA A 58 -11.37 -16.00 -3.13
C ALA A 58 -12.13 -15.29 -2.00
N ALA A 59 -11.86 -15.65 -0.73
CA ALA A 59 -12.48 -15.01 0.43
C ALA A 59 -12.11 -13.52 0.54
N LYS A 60 -10.83 -13.18 0.38
CA LYS A 60 -10.36 -11.78 0.38
C LYS A 60 -10.94 -10.97 -0.77
N THR A 61 -10.99 -11.54 -1.97
CA THR A 61 -11.52 -10.85 -3.14
C THR A 61 -13.03 -10.60 -3.00
N ARG A 62 -13.80 -11.53 -2.40
CA ARG A 62 -15.23 -11.31 -2.10
C ARG A 62 -15.44 -10.16 -1.11
N LEU A 63 -14.61 -10.06 -0.07
CA LEU A 63 -14.66 -8.92 0.84
C LEU A 63 -14.33 -7.62 0.10
N GLY A 64 -13.31 -7.62 -0.77
CA GLY A 64 -12.92 -6.48 -1.60
C GLY A 64 -14.04 -5.98 -2.55
N VAL A 65 -14.94 -6.88 -2.99
CA VAL A 65 -16.14 -6.48 -3.74
C VAL A 65 -17.06 -5.62 -2.87
N LEU A 66 -17.30 -6.04 -1.62
CA LEU A 66 -18.15 -5.26 -0.68
C LEU A 66 -17.50 -3.92 -0.32
N GLU A 67 -16.19 -3.91 -0.08
CA GLU A 67 -15.40 -2.69 0.17
C GLU A 67 -15.50 -1.72 -1.02
N THR A 68 -15.42 -2.22 -2.25
CA THR A 68 -15.56 -1.40 -3.48
C THR A 68 -16.93 -0.75 -3.57
N LEU A 69 -18.00 -1.50 -3.27
CA LEU A 69 -19.37 -0.97 -3.28
C LEU A 69 -19.59 0.04 -2.16
N ALA A 70 -19.11 -0.25 -0.95
CA ALA A 70 -19.19 0.66 0.20
C ALA A 70 -18.44 1.96 -0.06
N ALA A 71 -17.24 1.91 -0.64
CA ALA A 71 -16.47 3.09 -1.00
C ALA A 71 -17.18 3.95 -2.06
N ALA A 72 -17.79 3.34 -3.08
CA ALA A 72 -18.57 4.06 -4.08
C ALA A 72 -19.82 4.72 -3.47
N ALA A 73 -20.53 4.01 -2.60
CA ALA A 73 -21.69 4.55 -1.88
C ALA A 73 -21.29 5.71 -0.95
N LEU A 74 -20.18 5.57 -0.22
CA LEU A 74 -19.67 6.61 0.67
C LEU A 74 -19.24 7.86 -0.13
N LEU A 75 -18.57 7.68 -1.26
CA LEU A 75 -18.20 8.78 -2.16
C LEU A 75 -19.43 9.54 -2.65
N LEU A 76 -20.47 8.81 -3.11
CA LEU A 76 -21.73 9.42 -3.52
C LEU A 76 -22.44 10.12 -2.35
N GLY A 77 -22.45 9.51 -1.16
CA GLY A 77 -23.03 10.09 0.05
C GLY A 77 -22.33 11.39 0.45
N PHE A 78 -21.01 11.43 0.40
CA PHE A 78 -20.27 12.65 0.68
C PHE A 78 -20.48 13.74 -0.37
N THR A 79 -20.49 13.38 -1.64
CA THR A 79 -20.63 14.33 -2.76
C THR A 79 -22.12 14.65 -3.00
N LEU A 80 -22.72 14.00 -3.98
CA LEU A 80 -24.09 14.28 -4.45
C LEU A 80 -25.17 14.01 -3.39
N GLY A 81 -24.87 13.20 -2.39
CA GLY A 81 -25.76 12.96 -1.22
C GLY A 81 -25.70 14.06 -0.16
N GLY A 82 -24.90 15.12 -0.35
CA GLY A 82 -24.86 16.30 0.51
C GLY A 82 -24.07 16.12 1.81
N GLY A 83 -23.37 14.99 2.01
CA GLY A 83 -22.64 14.72 3.27
C GLY A 83 -21.53 15.74 3.54
N LEU A 84 -20.78 16.18 2.54
CA LEU A 84 -19.76 17.23 2.70
C LEU A 84 -20.38 18.58 3.02
N GLN A 85 -21.48 18.93 2.36
CA GLN A 85 -22.21 20.16 2.64
C GLN A 85 -22.72 20.17 4.09
N PHE A 86 -23.35 19.07 4.52
CA PHE A 86 -23.82 18.91 5.89
C PHE A 86 -22.69 19.04 6.93
N LEU A 87 -21.54 18.41 6.70
CA LEU A 87 -20.39 18.53 7.60
C LEU A 87 -19.85 19.96 7.65
N SER A 88 -19.77 20.65 6.51
CA SER A 88 -19.33 22.04 6.48
C SER A 88 -20.28 22.93 7.31
N GLU A 89 -21.59 22.86 7.06
CA GLU A 89 -22.60 23.63 7.78
C GLU A 89 -22.64 23.32 9.28
N ALA A 90 -22.40 22.07 9.68
CA ALA A 90 -22.31 21.69 11.07
C ALA A 90 -21.14 22.39 11.80
N TRP A 91 -19.98 22.47 11.13
CA TRP A 91 -18.81 23.14 11.69
C TRP A 91 -18.87 24.67 11.63
N GLU A 92 -19.62 25.26 10.69
CA GLU A 92 -19.87 26.70 10.62
C GLU A 92 -20.60 27.26 11.86
N ARG A 93 -21.30 26.37 12.59
CA ARG A 93 -21.96 26.74 13.86
C ARG A 93 -20.97 26.92 15.02
N ILE A 94 -19.75 26.42 14.89
CA ILE A 94 -18.74 26.38 15.96
C ILE A 94 -17.50 27.20 15.59
N PHE A 95 -17.11 27.19 14.34
CA PHE A 95 -15.92 27.86 13.83
C PHE A 95 -16.28 28.87 12.75
N GLU A 96 -15.46 29.89 12.61
CA GLU A 96 -15.57 30.89 11.53
C GLU A 96 -15.48 30.21 10.16
N THR A 97 -16.45 30.47 9.29
CA THR A 97 -16.54 29.93 7.94
C THR A 97 -15.28 30.28 7.14
N GLY A 98 -14.63 29.24 6.54
CA GLY A 98 -13.40 29.42 5.79
C GLY A 98 -12.13 29.56 6.64
N GLY A 99 -12.26 29.60 7.98
CA GLY A 99 -11.13 29.60 8.90
C GLY A 99 -10.36 28.27 8.90
N TYR A 100 -9.12 28.28 9.38
CA TYR A 100 -8.30 27.06 9.43
C TYR A 100 -8.92 25.97 10.32
N ALA A 101 -9.49 26.34 11.47
CA ALA A 101 -10.14 25.41 12.37
C ALA A 101 -11.34 24.72 11.72
N HIS A 102 -12.19 25.46 10.99
CA HIS A 102 -13.29 24.93 10.20
C HIS A 102 -12.77 23.93 9.15
N GLY A 103 -11.75 24.32 8.36
CA GLY A 103 -11.19 23.46 7.34
C GLY A 103 -10.56 22.17 7.87
N ILE A 104 -9.82 22.24 8.98
CA ILE A 104 -9.24 21.08 9.65
C ILE A 104 -10.36 20.17 10.20
N ALA A 105 -11.38 20.73 10.85
CA ALA A 105 -12.49 19.96 11.39
C ALA A 105 -13.26 19.23 10.29
N LEU A 106 -13.49 19.88 9.14
CA LEU A 106 -14.11 19.25 7.96
C LEU A 106 -13.27 18.06 7.47
N ILE A 107 -11.97 18.26 7.22
CA ILE A 107 -11.08 17.20 6.70
C ILE A 107 -10.97 16.04 7.70
N VAL A 108 -10.79 16.34 9.00
CA VAL A 108 -10.71 15.30 10.04
C VAL A 108 -12.03 14.53 10.14
N SER A 109 -13.19 15.20 10.03
CA SER A 109 -14.49 14.53 10.04
C SER A 109 -14.65 13.57 8.87
N VAL A 110 -14.24 13.95 7.66
CA VAL A 110 -14.26 13.08 6.49
C VAL A 110 -13.38 11.85 6.71
N VAL A 111 -12.17 12.02 7.27
CA VAL A 111 -11.27 10.92 7.60
C VAL A 111 -11.88 10.00 8.66
N LEU A 112 -12.49 10.56 9.71
CA LEU A 112 -13.13 9.77 10.78
C LEU A 112 -14.33 8.98 10.27
N VAL A 113 -15.22 9.58 9.48
CA VAL A 113 -16.37 8.90 8.90
C VAL A 113 -15.92 7.77 7.98
N SER A 114 -14.94 8.04 7.11
CA SER A 114 -14.38 7.01 6.22
C SER A 114 -13.74 5.87 7.00
N SER A 115 -12.90 6.17 7.99
CA SER A 115 -12.26 5.15 8.84
C SER A 115 -13.27 4.32 9.64
N THR A 116 -14.36 4.95 10.09
CA THR A 116 -15.45 4.26 10.80
C THR A 116 -16.21 3.33 9.84
N ALA A 117 -16.44 3.76 8.60
CA ALA A 117 -17.08 2.92 7.59
C ALA A 117 -16.19 1.71 7.20
N ASP A 118 -14.86 1.86 7.23
CA ASP A 118 -13.91 0.79 6.93
C ASP A 118 -13.70 -0.19 8.09
N LEU A 119 -13.98 0.21 9.34
CA LEU A 119 -13.74 -0.58 10.54
C LEU A 119 -14.41 -1.98 10.52
N PRO A 120 -15.70 -2.14 10.13
CA PRO A 120 -16.33 -3.45 10.04
C PRO A 120 -15.59 -4.40 9.07
N PHE A 121 -15.10 -3.90 7.95
CA PHE A 121 -14.34 -4.68 6.97
C PHE A 121 -12.98 -5.10 7.53
N ALA A 122 -12.30 -4.21 8.24
CA ALA A 122 -11.03 -4.52 8.91
C ALA A 122 -11.19 -5.60 9.99
N LEU A 123 -12.25 -5.51 10.81
CA LEU A 123 -12.60 -6.52 11.83
C LEU A 123 -12.92 -7.87 11.16
N TYR A 124 -13.77 -7.88 10.13
CA TYR A 124 -14.12 -9.11 9.42
C TYR A 124 -12.89 -9.76 8.75
N ARG A 125 -12.04 -8.95 8.10
CA ARG A 125 -10.78 -9.44 7.51
C ARG A 125 -9.92 -10.09 8.57
N THR A 126 -9.66 -9.42 9.69
CA THR A 126 -8.73 -9.89 10.73
C THR A 126 -9.28 -11.08 11.50
N PHE A 127 -10.51 -10.98 12.01
CA PHE A 127 -11.03 -11.96 12.96
C PHE A 127 -11.87 -13.07 12.33
N VAL A 128 -12.28 -12.91 11.07
CA VAL A 128 -12.98 -13.97 10.34
C VAL A 128 -12.09 -14.58 9.26
N ILE A 129 -11.61 -13.78 8.30
CA ILE A 129 -10.83 -14.34 7.18
C ILE A 129 -9.45 -14.80 7.67
N GLU A 130 -8.63 -13.90 8.21
CA GLU A 130 -7.26 -14.24 8.65
C GLU A 130 -7.27 -15.33 9.74
N ALA A 131 -8.26 -15.31 10.65
CA ALA A 131 -8.43 -16.33 11.68
C ALA A 131 -8.78 -17.69 11.07
N ARG A 132 -9.73 -17.75 10.12
CA ARG A 132 -10.14 -18.96 9.42
C ARG A 132 -8.98 -19.67 8.73
N PHE A 133 -8.06 -18.91 8.15
CA PHE A 133 -6.91 -19.44 7.43
C PHE A 133 -5.65 -19.61 8.31
N GLY A 134 -5.74 -19.27 9.61
CA GLY A 134 -4.67 -19.47 10.59
C GLY A 134 -3.58 -18.39 10.54
N PHE A 135 -3.86 -17.23 9.98
CA PHE A 135 -2.90 -16.13 9.87
C PHE A 135 -3.01 -15.10 10.99
N ASN A 136 -4.23 -14.92 11.57
CA ASN A 136 -4.42 -13.97 12.65
C ASN A 136 -3.76 -14.45 13.96
N ARG A 137 -2.95 -13.58 14.56
CA ARG A 137 -2.38 -13.70 15.90
C ARG A 137 -2.78 -12.54 16.80
N THR A 138 -3.51 -11.58 16.25
CA THR A 138 -3.93 -10.36 16.95
C THR A 138 -5.14 -10.64 17.85
N SER A 139 -5.08 -10.22 19.11
CA SER A 139 -6.25 -10.20 19.98
C SER A 139 -7.09 -8.93 19.71
N LEU A 140 -8.38 -8.94 20.09
CA LEU A 140 -9.25 -7.76 19.99
C LEU A 140 -8.66 -6.55 20.75
N GLY A 141 -8.12 -6.77 21.96
CA GLY A 141 -7.48 -5.70 22.73
C GLY A 141 -6.28 -5.08 21.99
N LEU A 142 -5.41 -5.93 21.41
CA LEU A 142 -4.26 -5.46 20.63
C LEU A 142 -4.72 -4.71 19.37
N PHE A 143 -5.76 -5.19 18.69
CA PHE A 143 -6.33 -4.54 17.52
C PHE A 143 -6.78 -3.09 17.83
N PHE A 144 -7.54 -2.88 18.91
CA PHE A 144 -7.99 -1.53 19.28
C PHE A 144 -6.87 -0.64 19.82
N VAL A 145 -5.89 -1.21 20.53
CA VAL A 145 -4.68 -0.46 20.94
C VAL A 145 -3.87 -0.02 19.70
N ASP A 146 -3.72 -0.87 18.73
CA ASP A 146 -3.02 -0.51 17.47
C ASP A 146 -3.83 0.51 16.66
N LEU A 147 -5.15 0.40 16.63
CA LEU A 147 -6.05 1.38 16.01
C LEU A 147 -5.91 2.76 16.67
N ALA A 148 -5.91 2.82 18.00
CA ALA A 148 -5.72 4.07 18.73
C ALA A 148 -4.33 4.69 18.48
N LYS A 149 -3.29 3.88 18.45
CA LYS A 149 -1.93 4.34 18.09
C LYS A 149 -1.86 4.87 16.65
N GLN A 150 -2.50 4.19 15.69
CA GLN A 150 -2.57 4.62 14.30
C GLN A 150 -3.35 5.94 14.18
N ALA A 151 -4.47 6.09 14.88
CA ALA A 151 -5.24 7.32 14.90
C ALA A 151 -4.43 8.49 15.51
N ALA A 152 -3.74 8.27 16.62
CA ALA A 152 -2.87 9.27 17.24
C ALA A 152 -1.73 9.69 16.34
N LEU A 153 -1.03 8.72 15.72
CA LEU A 153 0.04 9.00 14.75
C LEU A 153 -0.51 9.71 13.51
N GLY A 154 -1.65 9.27 13.00
CA GLY A 154 -2.32 9.91 11.88
C GLY A 154 -2.69 11.36 12.17
N ALA A 155 -3.27 11.63 13.33
CA ALA A 155 -3.59 13.00 13.75
C ALA A 155 -2.31 13.86 13.91
N LEU A 156 -1.26 13.32 14.53
CA LEU A 156 0.02 14.00 14.71
C LEU A 156 0.67 14.43 13.38
N LEU A 157 0.51 13.63 12.34
CA LEU A 157 1.09 13.90 11.02
C LEU A 157 0.13 14.69 10.12
N LEU A 158 -1.15 14.33 10.11
CA LEU A 158 -2.14 14.91 9.21
C LEU A 158 -2.51 16.34 9.59
N VAL A 159 -2.79 16.62 10.86
CA VAL A 159 -3.29 17.93 11.29
C VAL A 159 -2.31 19.06 11.00
N PRO A 160 -1.00 18.97 11.33
CA PRO A 160 -0.03 20.00 10.96
C PRO A 160 0.15 20.14 9.45
N LEU A 161 0.13 19.03 8.70
CA LEU A 161 0.25 19.06 7.25
C LEU A 161 -0.94 19.78 6.60
N VAL A 162 -2.16 19.44 7.03
CA VAL A 162 -3.41 20.09 6.57
C VAL A 162 -3.38 21.57 6.92
N PHE A 163 -3.03 21.94 8.15
CA PHE A 163 -2.89 23.34 8.53
C PHE A 163 -1.90 24.08 7.61
N CYS A 164 -0.73 23.50 7.36
CA CYS A 164 0.28 24.09 6.47
C CYS A 164 -0.26 24.28 5.04
N PHE A 165 -0.98 23.27 4.52
CA PHE A 165 -1.59 23.37 3.18
C PHE A 165 -2.64 24.48 3.12
N LEU A 166 -3.57 24.54 4.06
CA LEU A 166 -4.60 25.57 4.12
C LEU A 166 -3.97 26.97 4.25
N TRP A 167 -2.91 27.09 5.06
CA TRP A 167 -2.16 28.34 5.19
C TRP A 167 -1.48 28.76 3.87
N LEU A 168 -0.82 27.82 3.18
CA LEU A 168 -0.20 28.08 1.88
C LEU A 168 -1.24 28.49 0.83
N MET A 169 -2.38 27.79 0.80
CA MET A 169 -3.47 28.08 -0.14
C MET A 169 -4.06 29.46 0.04
N THR A 170 -4.04 30.00 1.25
CA THR A 170 -4.59 31.33 1.54
C THR A 170 -3.56 32.46 1.42
N ARG A 171 -2.26 32.17 1.56
CA ARG A 171 -1.21 33.20 1.66
C ARG A 171 -0.32 33.33 0.43
N MET A 172 -0.16 32.26 -0.37
CA MET A 172 0.85 32.19 -1.45
C MET A 172 0.29 32.57 -2.85
N GLY A 173 -0.92 33.14 -2.93
CA GLY A 173 -1.51 33.58 -4.19
C GLY A 173 -1.67 32.44 -5.21
N SER A 174 -1.53 32.73 -6.51
CA SER A 174 -1.81 31.78 -7.59
C SER A 174 -0.84 30.59 -7.71
N ILE A 175 0.34 30.68 -7.09
CA ILE A 175 1.37 29.64 -7.14
C ILE A 175 1.44 28.80 -5.85
N TRP A 176 0.42 28.89 -4.99
CA TRP A 176 0.35 28.13 -3.74
C TRP A 176 0.59 26.62 -3.91
N TRP A 177 0.12 26.05 -5.02
CA TRP A 177 0.26 24.62 -5.33
C TRP A 177 1.73 24.19 -5.45
N LEU A 178 2.63 25.07 -5.89
CA LEU A 178 4.06 24.76 -5.96
C LEU A 178 4.69 24.73 -4.55
N TYR A 179 4.31 25.66 -3.66
CA TYR A 179 4.74 25.63 -2.26
C TYR A 179 4.18 24.43 -1.51
N ALA A 180 2.90 24.10 -1.75
CA ALA A 180 2.27 22.90 -1.20
C ALA A 180 2.97 21.63 -1.69
N TRP A 181 3.35 21.57 -2.96
CA TRP A 181 4.14 20.48 -3.50
C TRP A 181 5.53 20.37 -2.83
N ALA A 182 6.26 21.45 -2.70
CA ALA A 182 7.56 21.45 -2.03
C ALA A 182 7.42 20.99 -0.56
N THR A 183 6.39 21.44 0.15
CA THR A 183 6.05 21.01 1.50
C THR A 183 5.74 19.51 1.54
N TRP A 184 4.94 19.01 0.59
CA TRP A 184 4.63 17.59 0.47
C TRP A 184 5.88 16.73 0.22
N VAL A 185 6.78 17.17 -0.66
CA VAL A 185 8.06 16.49 -0.92
C VAL A 185 8.90 16.45 0.37
N ALA A 186 9.09 17.59 1.03
CA ALA A 186 9.86 17.68 2.27
C ALA A 186 9.25 16.79 3.37
N PHE A 187 7.94 16.87 3.57
CA PHE A 187 7.22 16.03 4.52
C PHE A 187 7.39 14.54 4.21
N SER A 188 7.22 14.14 2.94
CA SER A 188 7.37 12.74 2.53
C SER A 188 8.79 12.21 2.80
N LEU A 189 9.82 13.02 2.52
CA LEU A 189 11.21 12.65 2.82
C LEU A 189 11.46 12.51 4.32
N VAL A 190 10.93 13.41 5.14
CA VAL A 190 11.02 13.35 6.61
C VAL A 190 10.32 12.10 7.13
N VAL A 191 9.08 11.82 6.69
CA VAL A 191 8.34 10.61 7.10
C VAL A 191 9.06 9.35 6.66
N GLN A 192 9.58 9.29 5.43
CA GLN A 192 10.37 8.15 4.92
C GLN A 192 11.59 7.86 5.79
N PHE A 193 12.21 8.90 6.34
CA PHE A 193 13.34 8.75 7.27
C PHE A 193 12.92 8.32 8.68
N LEU A 194 11.86 8.95 9.22
CA LEU A 194 11.40 8.72 10.59
C LEU A 194 10.65 7.39 10.74
N TYR A 195 9.93 6.95 9.71
CA TYR A 195 9.05 5.79 9.78
C TYR A 195 9.78 4.52 10.28
N PRO A 196 10.87 4.05 9.65
CA PRO A 196 11.54 2.82 10.09
C PRO A 196 12.35 2.98 11.39
N THR A 197 12.66 4.22 11.79
CA THR A 197 13.51 4.49 12.95
C THR A 197 12.72 4.80 14.22
N ILE A 198 11.59 5.46 14.10
CA ILE A 198 10.77 5.92 15.22
C ILE A 198 9.41 5.24 15.22
N PHE A 199 8.62 5.38 14.13
CA PHE A 199 7.21 5.00 14.16
C PHE A 199 7.00 3.49 14.25
N VAL A 200 7.78 2.68 13.55
CA VAL A 200 7.65 1.21 13.61
C VAL A 200 7.89 0.67 15.03
N ARG A 201 8.73 1.36 15.84
CA ARG A 201 8.99 0.98 17.24
C ARG A 201 7.80 1.17 18.17
N TRP A 202 6.82 1.98 17.81
CA TRP A 202 5.59 2.13 18.58
C TRP A 202 4.71 0.87 18.53
N PHE A 203 4.90 0.09 17.47
CA PHE A 203 4.09 -1.11 17.20
C PHE A 203 4.84 -2.40 17.49
N ASN A 204 6.17 -2.44 17.29
CA ASN A 204 6.94 -3.67 17.31
C ASN A 204 8.18 -3.53 18.20
N LYS A 205 8.60 -4.68 18.76
CA LYS A 205 9.88 -4.79 19.47
C LYS A 205 10.96 -5.26 18.50
N PHE A 206 12.18 -4.78 18.76
CA PHE A 206 13.37 -5.12 17.97
C PHE A 206 14.43 -5.68 18.90
N ALA A 207 15.02 -6.80 18.54
CA ALA A 207 16.17 -7.40 19.17
C ALA A 207 17.32 -7.50 18.17
N PRO A 208 18.60 -7.44 18.58
CA PRO A 208 19.70 -7.77 17.70
C PRO A 208 19.60 -9.22 17.21
N LEU A 209 20.06 -9.49 15.97
CA LEU A 209 20.16 -10.86 15.47
C LEU A 209 21.27 -11.60 16.25
N GLU A 210 20.90 -12.65 17.00
CA GLU A 210 21.83 -13.41 17.87
C GLU A 210 22.60 -14.50 17.12
N ASP A 211 21.99 -15.09 16.06
CA ASP A 211 22.63 -16.14 15.25
C ASP A 211 23.88 -15.59 14.54
N ALA A 212 25.04 -15.96 15.08
CA ALA A 212 26.34 -15.52 14.58
C ALA A 212 26.63 -16.04 13.16
N SER A 213 26.16 -17.24 12.81
CA SER A 213 26.34 -17.84 11.49
C SER A 213 25.54 -17.07 10.43
N LEU A 214 24.26 -16.83 10.70
CA LEU A 214 23.39 -16.04 9.80
C LEU A 214 23.89 -14.59 9.70
N ARG A 215 24.34 -13.99 10.82
CA ARG A 215 24.93 -12.65 10.83
C ARG A 215 26.14 -12.57 9.92
N SER A 216 27.12 -13.47 10.07
CA SER A 216 28.36 -13.50 9.27
C SER A 216 28.03 -13.65 7.77
N ARG A 217 27.05 -14.49 7.43
CA ARG A 217 26.59 -14.70 6.05
C ARG A 217 25.99 -13.41 5.46
N ILE A 218 25.12 -12.72 6.20
CA ILE A 218 24.50 -11.46 5.76
C ILE A 218 25.56 -10.37 5.61
N GLU A 219 26.50 -10.26 6.52
CA GLU A 219 27.59 -9.28 6.43
C GLU A 219 28.52 -9.54 5.24
N GLY A 220 28.79 -10.82 4.94
CA GLY A 220 29.50 -11.24 3.73
C GLY A 220 28.76 -10.83 2.44
N LEU A 221 27.44 -11.06 2.37
CA LEU A 221 26.62 -10.62 1.24
C LEU A 221 26.66 -9.09 1.09
N LEU A 222 26.48 -8.34 2.18
CA LEU A 222 26.56 -6.87 2.14
C LEU A 222 27.88 -6.37 1.59
N THR A 223 28.99 -6.94 2.05
CA THR A 223 30.33 -6.59 1.58
C THR A 223 30.49 -6.89 0.09
N LYS A 224 30.05 -8.07 -0.36
CA LYS A 224 30.04 -8.48 -1.78
C LYS A 224 29.24 -7.52 -2.67
N CYS A 225 28.15 -6.97 -2.14
CA CYS A 225 27.29 -6.03 -2.83
C CYS A 225 27.69 -4.54 -2.67
N GLY A 226 28.82 -4.25 -1.99
CA GLY A 226 29.30 -2.88 -1.75
C GLY A 226 28.54 -2.10 -0.68
N PHE A 227 27.82 -2.80 0.22
CA PHE A 227 27.10 -2.22 1.34
C PHE A 227 27.77 -2.51 2.68
N ARG A 228 27.38 -1.74 3.72
CA ARG A 228 27.84 -1.94 5.12
C ARG A 228 26.62 -2.11 6.03
N SER A 229 26.75 -2.98 7.02
CA SER A 229 25.74 -3.13 8.06
C SER A 229 25.80 -1.98 9.07
N ARG A 230 24.64 -1.40 9.40
CA ARG A 230 24.42 -0.55 10.60
C ARG A 230 23.64 -1.29 11.68
N GLY A 231 23.56 -2.60 11.58
CA GLY A 231 22.91 -3.49 12.52
C GLY A 231 21.89 -4.39 11.83
N LEU A 232 21.82 -5.60 12.37
CA LEU A 232 20.90 -6.67 11.96
C LEU A 232 19.93 -6.88 13.11
N PHE A 233 18.63 -6.76 12.84
CA PHE A 233 17.59 -6.82 13.86
C PHE A 233 16.53 -7.84 13.51
N VAL A 234 15.95 -8.44 14.53
CA VAL A 234 14.76 -9.27 14.46
C VAL A 234 13.59 -8.48 15.04
N MET A 235 12.46 -8.48 14.33
CA MET A 235 11.22 -7.84 14.75
C MET A 235 10.18 -8.90 15.10
N ASP A 236 9.39 -8.67 16.16
CA ASP A 236 8.34 -9.53 16.68
C ASP A 236 7.06 -9.52 15.80
N GLY A 237 7.20 -9.82 14.51
CA GLY A 237 6.10 -9.87 13.56
C GLY A 237 5.04 -10.93 13.94
N SER A 238 5.48 -12.05 14.51
CA SER A 238 4.63 -13.16 14.95
C SER A 238 3.56 -12.77 15.98
N LYS A 239 3.71 -11.62 16.64
CA LYS A 239 2.73 -11.07 17.58
C LYS A 239 1.38 -10.74 16.92
N ARG A 240 1.37 -10.43 15.64
CA ARG A 240 0.19 -9.99 14.87
C ARG A 240 -0.20 -10.91 13.77
N SER A 241 0.77 -11.49 13.06
CA SER A 241 0.54 -12.31 11.89
C SER A 241 1.59 -13.40 11.78
N SER A 242 1.23 -14.50 11.12
CA SER A 242 2.19 -15.54 10.75
C SER A 242 2.90 -15.28 9.42
N HIS A 243 2.59 -14.19 8.72
CA HIS A 243 3.24 -13.85 7.45
C HIS A 243 4.71 -13.46 7.66
N GLY A 244 5.60 -14.08 6.87
CA GLY A 244 7.04 -13.76 6.86
C GLY A 244 7.35 -12.53 6.01
N ASN A 245 8.26 -11.67 6.49
CA ASN A 245 8.75 -10.51 5.75
C ASN A 245 10.16 -10.10 6.20
N ALA A 246 10.84 -9.29 5.36
CA ALA A 246 12.09 -8.61 5.70
C ALA A 246 12.10 -7.23 5.02
N TYR A 247 12.84 -6.28 5.57
CA TYR A 247 13.04 -4.99 4.92
C TYR A 247 14.39 -4.36 5.29
N PHE A 248 14.84 -3.50 4.40
CA PHE A 248 16.03 -2.69 4.57
C PHE A 248 15.66 -1.24 4.86
N THR A 249 16.50 -0.58 5.68
CA THR A 249 16.40 0.86 5.94
C THR A 249 17.80 1.47 6.03
N GLY A 250 17.89 2.80 5.91
CA GLY A 250 19.15 3.53 5.94
C GLY A 250 19.50 4.15 4.59
N PHE A 251 20.32 5.22 4.65
CA PHE A 251 20.76 5.98 3.49
C PHE A 251 22.19 5.59 3.06
N GLY A 252 22.46 5.76 1.76
CA GLY A 252 23.78 5.45 1.20
C GLY A 252 24.16 3.98 1.34
N ALA A 253 25.45 3.71 1.54
CA ALA A 253 25.99 2.36 1.62
C ALA A 253 25.71 1.66 2.95
N ALA A 254 25.37 2.41 4.02
CA ALA A 254 25.17 1.85 5.34
C ALA A 254 23.70 1.46 5.57
N LYS A 255 23.43 0.15 5.68
CA LYS A 255 22.08 -0.43 5.80
C LYS A 255 21.81 -0.99 7.18
N ARG A 256 20.58 -0.76 7.68
CA ARG A 256 19.98 -1.51 8.77
C ARG A 256 19.03 -2.53 8.17
N ILE A 257 19.16 -3.78 8.59
CA ILE A 257 18.34 -4.90 8.09
C ILE A 257 17.43 -5.34 9.22
N VAL A 258 16.16 -5.51 8.89
CA VAL A 258 15.15 -6.01 9.81
C VAL A 258 14.55 -7.27 9.22
N LEU A 259 14.70 -8.39 9.93
CA LEU A 259 14.09 -9.66 9.63
C LEU A 259 12.91 -9.88 10.57
N PHE A 260 11.80 -10.39 10.05
CA PHE A 260 10.70 -10.82 10.92
C PHE A 260 11.08 -12.18 11.55
N ASP A 261 10.72 -12.38 12.80
CA ASP A 261 10.90 -13.65 13.50
C ASP A 261 10.22 -14.80 12.74
N THR A 262 9.06 -14.54 12.12
CA THR A 262 8.34 -15.46 11.24
C THR A 262 9.15 -15.87 10.00
N LEU A 263 9.92 -14.97 9.40
CA LEU A 263 10.77 -15.28 8.25
C LEU A 263 11.93 -16.19 8.64
N ILE A 264 12.63 -15.85 9.74
CA ILE A 264 13.80 -16.61 10.24
C ILE A 264 13.40 -18.03 10.62
N SER A 265 12.19 -18.23 11.15
CA SER A 265 11.71 -19.56 11.54
C SER A 265 11.36 -20.48 10.35
N ARG A 266 11.21 -19.93 9.14
CA ARG A 266 10.72 -20.63 7.94
C ARG A 266 11.80 -20.87 6.89
N LEU A 267 12.70 -19.94 6.71
CA LEU A 267 13.71 -19.98 5.67
C LEU A 267 15.05 -20.48 6.19
N ALA A 268 15.73 -21.30 5.39
CA ALA A 268 17.11 -21.66 5.66
C ALA A 268 18.06 -20.44 5.50
N PRO A 269 19.22 -20.40 6.16
CA PRO A 269 20.14 -19.27 6.08
C PRO A 269 20.53 -18.85 4.65
N ARG A 270 20.69 -19.80 3.72
CA ARG A 270 20.96 -19.53 2.29
C ARG A 270 19.77 -18.90 1.58
N GLU A 271 18.56 -19.31 1.92
CA GLU A 271 17.33 -18.74 1.38
C GLU A 271 17.11 -17.31 1.87
N ILE A 272 17.42 -17.03 3.15
CA ILE A 272 17.40 -15.67 3.71
C ILE A 272 18.43 -14.79 2.97
N GLU A 273 19.65 -15.31 2.75
CA GLU A 273 20.69 -14.59 1.97
C GLU A 273 20.18 -14.23 0.56
N ALA A 274 19.53 -15.16 -0.14
CA ALA A 274 18.99 -14.92 -1.47
C ALA A 274 17.85 -13.88 -1.49
N VAL A 275 16.94 -13.92 -0.52
CA VAL A 275 15.91 -12.88 -0.34
C VAL A 275 16.55 -11.52 -0.05
N LEU A 276 17.55 -11.46 0.81
CA LEU A 276 18.26 -10.22 1.11
C LEU A 276 19.05 -9.69 -0.10
N ALA A 277 19.60 -10.58 -0.94
CA ALA A 277 20.22 -10.18 -2.20
C ALA A 277 19.22 -9.54 -3.16
N HIS A 278 17.98 -10.06 -3.22
CA HIS A 278 16.88 -9.44 -3.98
C HIS A 278 16.54 -8.03 -3.46
N GLU A 279 16.39 -7.88 -2.14
CA GLU A 279 16.13 -6.58 -1.51
C GLU A 279 17.27 -5.57 -1.76
N LEU A 280 18.53 -6.04 -1.70
CA LEU A 280 19.69 -5.22 -2.05
C LEU A 280 19.67 -4.78 -3.52
N GLY A 281 19.11 -5.60 -4.42
CA GLY A 281 18.86 -5.24 -5.81
C GLY A 281 18.04 -3.98 -5.95
N HIS A 282 16.95 -3.85 -5.17
CA HIS A 282 16.13 -2.64 -5.17
C HIS A 282 16.91 -1.39 -4.76
N PHE A 283 17.85 -1.51 -3.82
CA PHE A 283 18.70 -0.39 -3.41
C PHE A 283 19.78 -0.07 -4.43
N SER A 284 20.49 -1.10 -4.92
CA SER A 284 21.58 -0.96 -5.89
C SER A 284 21.08 -0.31 -7.19
N LEU A 285 19.90 -0.71 -7.66
CA LEU A 285 19.27 -0.22 -8.88
C LEU A 285 18.42 1.05 -8.66
N ARG A 286 18.45 1.59 -7.43
CA ARG A 286 17.78 2.85 -7.04
C ARG A 286 16.26 2.84 -7.28
N HIS A 287 15.59 1.70 -7.17
CA HIS A 287 14.15 1.57 -7.44
C HIS A 287 13.31 2.50 -6.55
N VAL A 288 13.67 2.64 -5.27
CA VAL A 288 13.01 3.56 -4.34
C VAL A 288 13.04 5.00 -4.86
N TRP A 289 14.22 5.48 -5.29
CA TRP A 289 14.37 6.84 -5.83
C TRP A 289 13.61 7.06 -7.14
N LYS A 290 13.61 6.07 -8.04
CA LYS A 290 12.84 6.10 -9.28
C LYS A 290 11.34 6.21 -9.01
N ARG A 291 10.82 5.40 -8.05
CA ARG A 291 9.41 5.45 -7.63
C ARG A 291 9.06 6.78 -6.96
N MET A 292 9.94 7.31 -6.11
CA MET A 292 9.75 8.63 -5.48
C MET A 292 9.71 9.75 -6.50
N ALA A 293 10.63 9.76 -7.49
CA ALA A 293 10.62 10.76 -8.55
C ALA A 293 9.30 10.74 -9.36
N LEU A 294 8.82 9.54 -9.70
CA LEU A 294 7.52 9.39 -10.37
C LEU A 294 6.36 9.91 -9.50
N LEU A 295 6.34 9.55 -8.21
CA LEU A 295 5.32 10.01 -7.26
C LEU A 295 5.35 11.54 -7.10
N PHE A 296 6.53 12.14 -6.97
CA PHE A 296 6.67 13.58 -6.84
C PHE A 296 6.27 14.31 -8.13
N GLY A 297 6.63 13.78 -9.30
CA GLY A 297 6.16 14.32 -10.57
C GLY A 297 4.64 14.25 -10.72
N ALA A 298 4.04 13.11 -10.38
CA ALA A 298 2.60 12.94 -10.39
C ALA A 298 1.91 13.89 -9.39
N SER A 299 2.42 14.01 -8.16
CA SER A 299 1.84 14.91 -7.15
C SER A 299 1.94 16.39 -7.55
N LEU A 300 3.00 16.79 -8.27
CA LEU A 300 3.11 18.13 -8.83
C LEU A 300 1.98 18.41 -9.83
N ALA A 301 1.75 17.46 -10.77
CA ALA A 301 0.66 17.57 -11.73
C ALA A 301 -0.72 17.60 -11.03
N PHE A 302 -0.93 16.77 -10.01
CA PHE A 302 -2.16 16.74 -9.22
C PHE A 302 -2.43 18.08 -8.51
N LEU A 303 -1.44 18.65 -7.85
CA LEU A 303 -1.59 19.95 -7.16
C LEU A 303 -1.76 21.11 -8.14
N TRP A 304 -1.13 21.04 -9.31
CA TRP A 304 -1.37 22.00 -10.39
C TRP A 304 -2.82 21.94 -10.88
N VAL A 305 -3.36 20.74 -11.12
CA VAL A 305 -4.77 20.54 -11.49
C VAL A 305 -5.70 21.06 -10.40
N LEU A 306 -5.43 20.77 -9.13
CA LEU A 306 -6.19 21.31 -8.01
C LEU A 306 -6.12 22.85 -7.97
N GLY A 307 -4.94 23.43 -8.21
CA GLY A 307 -4.76 24.88 -8.31
C GLY A 307 -5.63 25.53 -9.39
N TRP A 308 -5.85 24.81 -10.49
CA TRP A 308 -6.76 25.25 -11.55
C TRP A 308 -8.24 25.07 -11.18
N LEU A 309 -8.59 23.94 -10.50
CA LEU A 309 -9.97 23.59 -10.14
C LEU A 309 -10.55 24.46 -9.03
N ILE A 310 -9.73 24.88 -8.05
CA ILE A 310 -10.19 25.60 -6.86
C ILE A 310 -10.92 26.91 -7.17
N GLY A 311 -10.56 27.55 -8.29
CA GLY A 311 -11.22 28.76 -8.76
C GLY A 311 -12.45 28.50 -9.64
N ARG A 312 -12.93 27.29 -9.75
CA ARG A 312 -14.03 26.92 -10.63
C ARG A 312 -15.26 26.53 -9.83
N GLU A 313 -16.28 27.39 -9.80
CA GLU A 313 -17.53 27.13 -9.09
C GLU A 313 -18.19 25.80 -9.51
N TRP A 314 -18.14 25.46 -10.80
CA TRP A 314 -18.70 24.21 -11.30
C TRP A 314 -18.04 22.96 -10.69
N PHE A 315 -16.78 23.05 -10.24
CA PHE A 315 -16.10 21.92 -9.60
C PHE A 315 -16.80 21.51 -8.28
N PHE A 316 -17.26 22.48 -7.52
CA PHE A 316 -17.99 22.26 -6.26
C PHE A 316 -19.44 21.86 -6.53
N THR A 317 -20.17 22.67 -7.28
CA THR A 317 -21.61 22.50 -7.52
C THR A 317 -21.93 21.23 -8.32
N ALA A 318 -21.09 20.85 -9.27
CA ALA A 318 -21.24 19.62 -10.02
C ALA A 318 -21.03 18.35 -9.15
N LEU A 319 -20.32 18.46 -8.05
CA LEU A 319 -20.13 17.39 -7.06
C LEU A 319 -21.07 17.53 -5.85
N GLY A 320 -22.12 18.35 -5.96
CA GLY A 320 -23.19 18.46 -4.96
C GLY A 320 -22.84 19.33 -3.75
N VAL A 321 -21.85 20.21 -3.87
CA VAL A 321 -21.40 21.08 -2.77
C VAL A 321 -21.53 22.54 -3.16
N HIS A 322 -22.16 23.35 -2.30
CA HIS A 322 -22.28 24.79 -2.47
C HIS A 322 -21.25 25.58 -1.66
N ALA A 323 -20.82 25.01 -0.54
CA ALA A 323 -19.73 25.59 0.27
C ALA A 323 -18.42 25.55 -0.52
N GLN A 324 -17.85 26.73 -0.78
CA GLN A 324 -16.58 26.87 -1.48
C GLN A 324 -15.48 27.20 -0.48
N GLY A 325 -14.25 26.79 -0.77
CA GLY A 325 -13.11 27.09 0.08
C GLY A 325 -11.97 26.11 -0.10
N THR A 326 -10.84 26.43 0.49
CA THR A 326 -9.59 25.67 0.33
C THR A 326 -9.70 24.24 0.86
N ALA A 327 -10.29 24.06 2.04
CA ALA A 327 -10.48 22.76 2.65
C ALA A 327 -11.46 21.88 1.84
N MET A 328 -12.57 22.48 1.38
CA MET A 328 -13.55 21.78 0.56
C MET A 328 -12.95 21.35 -0.78
N ALA A 329 -12.16 22.22 -1.43
CA ALA A 329 -11.47 21.90 -2.66
C ALA A 329 -10.49 20.72 -2.49
N LEU A 330 -9.71 20.70 -1.39
CA LEU A 330 -8.84 19.57 -1.05
C LEU A 330 -9.63 18.29 -0.91
N VAL A 331 -10.68 18.27 -0.09
CA VAL A 331 -11.50 17.08 0.16
C VAL A 331 -12.12 16.55 -1.14
N LEU A 332 -12.81 17.41 -1.89
CA LEU A 332 -13.46 17.02 -3.14
C LEU A 332 -12.46 16.47 -4.16
N PHE A 333 -11.31 17.14 -4.30
CA PHE A 333 -10.30 16.70 -5.24
C PHE A 333 -9.74 15.33 -4.89
N PHE A 334 -9.30 15.13 -3.64
CA PHE A 334 -8.72 13.85 -3.22
C PHE A 334 -9.75 12.71 -3.18
N MET A 335 -11.03 13.01 -3.01
CA MET A 335 -12.09 12.01 -3.11
C MET A 335 -12.45 11.67 -4.57
N ALA A 336 -12.50 12.64 -5.46
CA ALA A 336 -12.89 12.44 -6.86
C ALA A 336 -11.75 11.92 -7.75
N ALA A 337 -10.49 12.37 -7.52
CA ALA A 337 -9.35 12.02 -8.36
C ALA A 337 -9.13 10.50 -8.55
N PRO A 338 -9.27 9.62 -7.53
CA PRO A 338 -9.11 8.17 -7.69
C PRO A 338 -10.07 7.55 -8.70
N VAL A 339 -11.24 8.14 -8.92
CA VAL A 339 -12.21 7.68 -9.91
C VAL A 339 -11.64 7.76 -11.33
N PHE A 340 -10.95 8.86 -11.62
CA PHE A 340 -10.36 9.11 -12.93
C PHE A 340 -8.99 8.45 -13.12
N THR A 341 -8.24 8.27 -12.03
CA THR A 341 -6.88 7.71 -12.11
C THR A 341 -6.81 6.20 -11.99
N PHE A 342 -7.94 5.53 -11.72
CA PHE A 342 -8.00 4.08 -11.59
C PHE A 342 -7.39 3.35 -12.81
N LEU A 343 -7.63 3.84 -14.02
CA LEU A 343 -7.10 3.25 -15.25
C LEU A 343 -5.58 3.37 -15.41
N LEU A 344 -4.91 4.17 -14.57
CA LEU A 344 -3.46 4.25 -14.53
C LEU A 344 -2.80 3.15 -13.69
N HIS A 345 -3.58 2.40 -12.89
CA HIS A 345 -3.07 1.31 -12.05
C HIS A 345 -2.24 0.27 -12.81
N PRO A 346 -2.65 -0.22 -14.00
CA PRO A 346 -1.83 -1.17 -14.76
C PRO A 346 -0.45 -0.67 -15.11
N LEU A 347 -0.28 0.64 -15.34
CA LEU A 347 1.01 1.25 -15.65
C LEU A 347 1.94 1.21 -14.43
N THR A 348 1.41 1.55 -13.25
CA THR A 348 2.18 1.50 -12.00
C THR A 348 2.51 0.06 -11.59
N SER A 349 1.58 -0.88 -11.79
CA SER A 349 1.81 -2.30 -11.56
C SER A 349 2.86 -2.87 -12.51
N LEU A 350 2.81 -2.53 -13.80
CA LEU A 350 3.82 -2.93 -14.78
C LEU A 350 5.20 -2.41 -14.39
N TYR A 351 5.29 -1.13 -14.05
CA TYR A 351 6.55 -0.50 -13.63
C TYR A 351 7.13 -1.18 -12.38
N SER A 352 6.28 -1.52 -11.41
CA SER A 352 6.70 -2.26 -10.22
C SER A 352 7.24 -3.65 -10.59
N ARG A 353 6.53 -4.41 -11.43
CA ARG A 353 6.95 -5.75 -11.86
C ARG A 353 8.26 -5.76 -12.63
N LEU A 354 8.57 -4.72 -13.42
CA LEU A 354 9.87 -4.58 -14.07
C LEU A 354 11.00 -4.48 -13.04
N HIS A 355 10.81 -3.68 -11.97
CA HIS A 355 11.77 -3.57 -10.89
C HIS A 355 11.99 -4.89 -10.14
N GLU A 356 10.91 -5.71 -9.97
CA GLU A 356 11.03 -7.04 -9.36
C GLU A 356 11.92 -7.97 -10.19
N PHE A 357 11.74 -7.99 -11.52
CA PHE A 357 12.59 -8.79 -12.39
C PHE A 357 14.05 -8.30 -12.40
N GLU A 358 14.28 -6.99 -12.30
CA GLU A 358 15.64 -6.45 -12.17
C GLU A 358 16.27 -6.85 -10.83
N ALA A 359 15.50 -6.86 -9.74
CA ALA A 359 15.95 -7.28 -8.43
C ALA A 359 16.22 -8.80 -8.38
N ASP A 360 15.37 -9.63 -9.00
CA ASP A 360 15.61 -11.07 -9.16
C ASP A 360 16.90 -11.36 -9.92
N ALA A 361 17.14 -10.65 -11.02
CA ALA A 361 18.38 -10.78 -11.80
C ALA A 361 19.61 -10.31 -11.02
N TYR A 362 19.49 -9.30 -10.17
CA TYR A 362 20.55 -8.88 -9.26
C TYR A 362 20.84 -9.96 -8.22
N ALA A 363 19.81 -10.53 -7.61
CA ALA A 363 19.93 -11.59 -6.61
C ALA A 363 20.65 -12.82 -7.21
N ALA A 364 20.26 -13.26 -8.40
CA ALA A 364 20.88 -14.39 -9.09
C ALA A 364 22.37 -14.21 -9.38
N ARG A 365 22.85 -12.97 -9.47
CA ARG A 365 24.29 -12.67 -9.65
C ARG A 365 25.09 -12.65 -8.35
N HIS A 366 24.44 -12.46 -7.20
CA HIS A 366 25.10 -12.27 -5.91
C HIS A 366 24.85 -13.43 -4.93
N ALA A 367 23.79 -14.20 -5.14
CA ALA A 367 23.44 -15.40 -4.39
C ALA A 367 23.05 -16.53 -5.37
N ASP A 368 22.80 -17.74 -4.85
CA ASP A 368 22.34 -18.86 -5.69
C ASP A 368 20.86 -18.65 -6.07
N ALA A 369 20.59 -18.61 -7.38
CA ALA A 369 19.22 -18.48 -7.90
C ALA A 369 18.28 -19.61 -7.41
N SER A 370 18.80 -20.82 -7.16
CA SER A 370 18.00 -21.93 -6.63
C SER A 370 17.57 -21.70 -5.18
N ASP A 371 18.39 -21.00 -4.37
CA ASP A 371 18.01 -20.61 -3.02
C ASP A 371 16.89 -19.57 -3.05
N LEU A 372 16.93 -18.62 -3.98
CA LEU A 372 15.85 -17.64 -4.18
C LEU A 372 14.56 -18.33 -4.62
N VAL A 373 14.64 -19.28 -5.56
CA VAL A 373 13.47 -20.08 -6.00
C VAL A 373 12.87 -20.83 -4.81
N ARG A 374 13.69 -21.52 -3.98
CA ARG A 374 13.21 -22.23 -2.79
C ARG A 374 12.57 -21.28 -1.78
N ALA A 375 13.19 -20.12 -1.54
CA ALA A 375 12.63 -19.09 -0.67
C ALA A 375 11.28 -18.60 -1.17
N LEU A 376 11.15 -18.28 -2.46
CA LEU A 376 9.90 -17.84 -3.07
C LEU A 376 8.79 -18.90 -2.91
N VAL A 377 9.09 -20.19 -3.21
CA VAL A 377 8.12 -21.28 -3.07
C VAL A 377 7.60 -21.35 -1.62
N LYS A 378 8.49 -21.33 -0.63
CA LYS A 378 8.11 -21.33 0.79
C LYS A 378 7.28 -20.12 1.18
N LEU A 379 7.67 -18.91 0.73
CA LEU A 379 6.92 -17.69 1.01
C LEU A 379 5.53 -17.68 0.38
N TYR A 380 5.38 -18.24 -0.82
CA TYR A 380 4.06 -18.39 -1.45
C TYR A 380 3.18 -19.38 -0.69
N GLU A 381 3.74 -20.51 -0.22
CA GLU A 381 3.01 -21.48 0.59
C GLU A 381 2.62 -20.89 1.95
N ASP A 382 3.58 -20.32 2.68
CA ASP A 382 3.37 -19.78 4.03
C ASP A 382 2.39 -18.62 4.07
N ASN A 383 2.40 -17.75 3.05
CA ASN A 383 1.49 -16.62 2.94
C ASN A 383 0.18 -16.96 2.24
N ALA A 384 -0.04 -18.23 1.87
CA ALA A 384 -1.17 -18.69 1.04
C ALA A 384 -1.43 -17.77 -0.15
N THR A 385 -0.37 -17.36 -0.83
CA THR A 385 -0.47 -16.55 -2.04
C THR A 385 -0.87 -17.46 -3.21
N THR A 386 -1.92 -17.08 -3.96
CA THR A 386 -2.36 -17.90 -5.09
C THR A 386 -1.27 -18.07 -6.14
N LEU A 387 -1.05 -19.32 -6.58
CA LEU A 387 -0.10 -19.64 -7.66
C LEU A 387 -0.71 -19.36 -9.04
N THR A 388 -2.02 -19.26 -9.11
CA THR A 388 -2.79 -19.07 -10.34
C THR A 388 -3.65 -17.81 -10.27
N PRO A 389 -3.05 -16.60 -10.21
CA PRO A 389 -3.82 -15.36 -10.29
C PRO A 389 -4.39 -15.19 -11.70
N ASP A 390 -5.56 -14.58 -11.84
CA ASP A 390 -6.07 -14.18 -13.16
C ASP A 390 -5.11 -13.17 -13.79
N PRO A 391 -4.65 -13.38 -15.05
CA PRO A 391 -3.63 -12.53 -15.66
C PRO A 391 -4.03 -11.06 -15.77
N LEU A 392 -5.30 -10.77 -16.05
CA LEU A 392 -5.76 -9.39 -16.19
C LEU A 392 -5.93 -8.69 -14.84
N HIS A 393 -6.47 -9.40 -13.85
CA HIS A 393 -6.52 -8.90 -12.46
C HIS A 393 -5.10 -8.62 -11.95
N SER A 394 -4.19 -9.56 -12.17
CA SER A 394 -2.77 -9.41 -11.83
C SER A 394 -2.13 -8.20 -12.54
N ALA A 395 -2.46 -7.97 -13.80
CA ALA A 395 -1.98 -6.79 -14.54
C ALA A 395 -2.42 -5.47 -13.90
N PHE A 396 -3.61 -5.42 -13.30
CA PHE A 396 -4.12 -4.23 -12.63
C PHE A 396 -3.57 -4.04 -11.21
N TYR A 397 -3.47 -5.12 -10.41
CA TYR A 397 -3.32 -5.00 -8.96
C TYR A 397 -2.00 -5.50 -8.41
N ASP A 398 -1.33 -6.46 -9.09
CA ASP A 398 -0.14 -7.09 -8.53
C ASP A 398 1.10 -6.23 -8.80
N SER A 399 1.73 -5.78 -7.72
CA SER A 399 3.04 -5.11 -7.76
C SER A 399 4.20 -6.08 -8.01
N HIS A 400 4.00 -7.37 -7.72
CA HIS A 400 4.96 -8.43 -7.97
C HIS A 400 4.47 -9.33 -9.12
N PRO A 401 5.38 -9.82 -9.98
CA PRO A 401 5.00 -10.77 -11.01
C PRO A 401 4.51 -12.09 -10.38
N PRO A 402 3.59 -12.82 -11.03
CA PRO A 402 3.21 -14.16 -10.61
C PRO A 402 4.42 -15.08 -10.40
N ALA A 403 4.35 -15.96 -9.38
CA ALA A 403 5.45 -16.85 -9.00
C ALA A 403 6.00 -17.67 -10.17
N VAL A 404 5.12 -18.22 -11.02
CA VAL A 404 5.48 -18.98 -12.23
C VAL A 404 6.44 -18.19 -13.12
N LEU A 405 6.14 -16.90 -13.36
CA LEU A 405 6.97 -16.07 -14.23
C LEU A 405 8.33 -15.71 -13.60
N ARG A 406 8.37 -15.50 -12.29
CA ARG A 406 9.63 -15.23 -11.56
C ARG A 406 10.55 -16.46 -11.59
N ILE A 407 9.99 -17.64 -11.25
CA ILE A 407 10.74 -18.89 -11.21
C ILE A 407 11.26 -19.27 -12.60
N ALA A 408 10.41 -19.19 -13.63
CA ALA A 408 10.84 -19.49 -15.01
C ALA A 408 12.03 -18.61 -15.44
N ARG A 409 12.00 -17.30 -15.13
CA ARG A 409 13.12 -16.40 -15.45
C ARG A 409 14.39 -16.71 -14.65
N LEU A 410 14.27 -17.03 -13.36
CA LEU A 410 15.42 -17.40 -12.52
C LEU A 410 16.07 -18.70 -12.98
N GLN A 411 15.29 -19.67 -13.49
CA GLN A 411 15.80 -20.93 -14.04
C GLN A 411 16.58 -20.73 -15.34
N ILE A 412 16.14 -19.82 -16.22
CA ILE A 412 16.86 -19.48 -17.46
C ILE A 412 18.21 -18.80 -17.15
N GLN A 413 18.29 -18.00 -16.09
CA GLN A 413 19.54 -17.31 -15.71
C GLN A 413 20.61 -18.23 -15.09
N ARG A 414 20.28 -19.51 -14.85
CA ARG A 414 21.21 -20.55 -14.37
C ARG A 414 21.99 -21.24 -15.50
N THR A 415 21.47 -21.19 -16.73
CA THR A 415 22.12 -21.70 -17.94
C THR A 415 23.02 -20.64 -18.56
#